data_40fa015b84017600bf2e2f389cfdb923
#
_entry.id   40fa015b84017600bf2e2f389cfdb923
#
_cell.length_a   1.000
_cell.length_b   1.000
_cell.length_c   1.000
_cell.angle_alpha   90.00
_cell.angle_beta   90.00
_cell.angle_gamma   90.00
#
_symmetry.space_group_name_H-M   'P 1'
#
loop_
_entity.id
_entity.type
_entity.pdbx_description
1 polymer ?
#
loop_
_entity_poly.entity_id
_entity_poly.type
_entity_poly.pdbx_seq_one_letter_code
_entity_poly.pdbx_strand_id
1 'polypeptide(L)'
;MKKVILLLAVVFSMAISAKTLTDSQKQEMLKQFSVFQKALEAKDGNTLKGMIKFPILLVEHGRDYDETMKESDFLDEADDVAEEFKSITYMKVNTENNSVSDYLEKGFACNMKYTGVFKEEELRITGTFVPGESNGCGGYIMYKFKMYKNKLKLFDVERKW
;
A
#
# COMPACT_ATOMS: atom_id res chain seq x y z
N MET A 1 59.48 -25.53 -19.09
CA MET A 1 58.92 -24.80 -17.93
C MET A 1 57.55 -24.31 -18.31
N LYS A 2 56.49 -24.98 -17.87
CA LYS A 2 55.09 -24.61 -18.16
C LYS A 2 54.60 -23.70 -17.05
N LYS A 3 54.29 -22.44 -17.37
CA LYS A 3 53.63 -21.51 -16.45
C LYS A 3 52.18 -21.85 -16.32
N VAL A 4 51.75 -22.30 -15.17
CA VAL A 4 50.34 -22.49 -14.81
C VAL A 4 49.80 -21.13 -14.37
N ILE A 5 48.93 -20.54 -15.19
CA ILE A 5 48.20 -19.32 -14.81
C ILE A 5 46.97 -19.81 -14.05
N LEU A 6 47.00 -19.58 -12.73
CA LEU A 6 45.87 -19.83 -11.84
C LEU A 6 44.88 -18.63 -11.98
N LEU A 7 43.80 -18.85 -12.73
CA LEU A 7 42.71 -17.87 -12.87
C LEU A 7 41.84 -17.95 -11.63
N LEU A 8 42.06 -17.01 -10.68
CA LEU A 8 41.20 -16.88 -9.53
C LEU A 8 39.88 -16.22 -9.98
N ALA A 9 38.88 -17.05 -10.24
CA ALA A 9 37.51 -16.54 -10.44
C ALA A 9 36.94 -16.08 -9.10
N VAL A 10 37.06 -14.79 -8.83
CA VAL A 10 36.32 -14.16 -7.73
C VAL A 10 34.86 -14.11 -8.14
N VAL A 11 34.12 -15.09 -7.68
CA VAL A 11 32.66 -15.09 -7.77
C VAL A 11 32.15 -14.02 -6.77
N PHE A 12 31.90 -12.81 -7.26
CA PHE A 12 31.14 -11.82 -6.53
C PHE A 12 29.69 -12.33 -6.46
N SER A 13 29.38 -13.09 -5.43
CA SER A 13 28.01 -13.32 -5.00
C SER A 13 27.47 -11.96 -4.54
N MET A 14 26.84 -11.21 -5.45
CA MET A 14 25.96 -10.12 -5.06
C MET A 14 24.78 -10.75 -4.31
N ALA A 15 24.93 -10.86 -3.00
CA ALA A 15 23.80 -11.07 -2.13
C ALA A 15 22.85 -9.88 -2.40
N ILE A 16 21.77 -10.11 -3.10
CA ILE A 16 20.64 -9.19 -3.20
C ILE A 16 20.06 -9.17 -1.78
N SER A 17 20.65 -8.35 -0.92
CA SER A 17 20.12 -8.09 0.40
C SER A 17 18.80 -7.35 0.16
N ALA A 18 17.69 -7.99 0.46
CA ALA A 18 16.39 -7.31 0.47
C ALA A 18 16.55 -6.08 1.36
N LYS A 19 16.40 -4.90 0.75
CA LYS A 19 16.64 -3.63 1.44
C LYS A 19 15.51 -3.43 2.44
N THR A 20 15.85 -3.56 3.72
CA THR A 20 14.90 -3.36 4.81
C THR A 20 14.88 -1.89 5.23
N LEU A 21 13.69 -1.37 5.53
CA LEU A 21 13.53 -0.01 6.03
C LEU A 21 14.14 0.12 7.43
N THR A 22 14.88 1.20 7.66
CA THR A 22 15.29 1.62 9.00
C THR A 22 14.09 2.12 9.80
N ASP A 23 14.19 2.17 11.12
CA ASP A 23 13.10 2.67 11.96
C ASP A 23 12.76 4.14 11.66
N SER A 24 13.77 4.97 11.37
CA SER A 24 13.55 6.36 10.95
C SER A 24 12.77 6.45 9.63
N GLN A 25 13.05 5.57 8.67
CA GLN A 25 12.31 5.52 7.40
C GLN A 25 10.86 5.06 7.61
N LYS A 26 10.63 4.08 8.48
CA LYS A 26 9.27 3.63 8.84
C LYS A 26 8.48 4.76 9.51
N GLN A 27 9.10 5.47 10.46
CA GLN A 27 8.47 6.63 11.12
C GLN A 27 8.07 7.71 10.13
N GLU A 28 8.95 8.03 9.19
CA GLU A 28 8.66 9.02 8.15
C GLU A 28 7.50 8.56 7.25
N MET A 29 7.51 7.29 6.83
CA MET A 29 6.39 6.72 6.07
C MET A 29 5.07 6.80 6.85
N LEU A 30 5.08 6.48 8.13
CA LEU A 30 3.89 6.55 8.99
C LEU A 30 3.37 7.97 9.19
N LYS A 31 4.26 8.95 9.34
CA LYS A 31 3.87 10.37 9.40
C LYS A 31 3.16 10.80 8.11
N GLN A 32 3.73 10.46 6.96
CA GLN A 32 3.12 10.78 5.68
C GLN A 32 1.85 9.96 5.41
N PHE A 33 1.78 8.71 5.88
CA PHE A 33 0.56 7.92 5.82
C PHE A 33 -0.58 8.58 6.63
N SER A 34 -0.28 9.18 7.79
CA SER A 34 -1.27 9.98 8.54
C SER A 34 -1.74 11.22 7.76
N VAL A 35 -0.88 11.83 6.93
CA VAL A 35 -1.30 12.91 6.03
C VAL A 35 -2.25 12.39 4.96
N PHE A 36 -1.97 11.21 4.38
CA PHE A 36 -2.84 10.55 3.42
C PHE A 36 -4.22 10.24 4.03
N GLN A 37 -4.27 9.70 5.25
CA GLN A 37 -5.52 9.43 5.97
C GLN A 37 -6.35 10.73 6.16
N LYS A 38 -5.71 11.81 6.61
CA LYS A 38 -6.38 13.12 6.79
C LYS A 38 -6.89 13.70 5.47
N ALA A 39 -6.15 13.51 4.38
CA ALA A 39 -6.58 13.93 3.05
C ALA A 39 -7.80 13.14 2.57
N LEU A 40 -7.89 11.83 2.87
CA LEU A 40 -9.08 11.02 2.62
C LEU A 40 -10.29 11.53 3.42
N GLU A 41 -10.12 11.76 4.73
CA GLU A 41 -11.18 12.27 5.61
C GLU A 41 -11.71 13.63 5.16
N ALA A 42 -10.80 14.52 4.72
CA ALA A 42 -11.12 15.86 4.26
C ALA A 42 -11.56 15.90 2.78
N LYS A 43 -11.51 14.78 2.05
CA LYS A 43 -11.71 14.71 0.60
C LYS A 43 -10.82 15.71 -0.16
N ASP A 44 -9.58 15.91 0.34
CA ASP A 44 -8.59 16.80 -0.27
C ASP A 44 -7.96 16.15 -1.51
N GLY A 45 -8.64 16.26 -2.64
CA GLY A 45 -8.21 15.70 -3.92
C GLY A 45 -6.82 16.18 -4.36
N ASN A 46 -6.44 17.43 -4.06
CA ASN A 46 -5.12 17.94 -4.43
C ASN A 46 -3.99 17.26 -3.63
N THR A 47 -4.17 17.10 -2.33
CA THR A 47 -3.21 16.36 -1.49
C THR A 47 -3.16 14.89 -1.90
N LEU A 48 -4.30 14.23 -2.09
CA LEU A 48 -4.38 12.83 -2.54
C LEU A 48 -3.68 12.63 -3.89
N LYS A 49 -3.95 13.49 -4.87
CA LYS A 49 -3.26 13.48 -6.18
C LYS A 49 -1.75 13.55 -6.01
N GLY A 50 -1.28 14.41 -5.10
CA GLY A 50 0.13 14.52 -4.73
C GLY A 50 0.71 13.26 -4.09
N MET A 51 -0.11 12.36 -3.53
CA MET A 51 0.31 11.15 -2.80
C MET A 51 -0.01 9.84 -3.54
N ILE A 52 -0.50 9.91 -4.76
CA ILE A 52 -0.73 8.74 -5.62
C ILE A 52 0.31 8.74 -6.74
N LYS A 53 0.71 7.56 -7.19
CA LYS A 53 1.60 7.37 -8.34
C LYS A 53 0.78 6.88 -9.53
N PHE A 54 0.51 7.77 -10.46
CA PHE A 54 -0.26 7.46 -11.66
C PHE A 54 0.60 6.85 -12.78
N PRO A 55 0.00 6.07 -13.72
CA PRO A 55 -1.37 5.56 -13.66
C PRO A 55 -1.52 4.47 -12.60
N ILE A 56 -2.71 4.35 -12.00
CA ILE A 56 -3.00 3.35 -10.96
C ILE A 56 -4.39 2.77 -11.14
N LEU A 57 -4.57 1.49 -10.83
CA LEU A 57 -5.87 0.87 -10.69
C LEU A 57 -6.43 1.22 -9.31
N LEU A 58 -7.40 2.14 -9.23
CA LEU A 58 -7.99 2.57 -7.97
C LEU A 58 -9.37 1.97 -7.73
N VAL A 59 -10.16 1.83 -8.78
CA VAL A 59 -11.55 1.40 -8.70
C VAL A 59 -11.77 0.20 -9.62
N GLU A 60 -12.33 -0.87 -9.07
CA GLU A 60 -12.82 -2.01 -9.84
C GLU A 60 -14.34 -1.91 -9.93
N HIS A 61 -14.84 -1.42 -11.05
CA HIS A 61 -16.29 -1.34 -11.29
C HIS A 61 -16.85 -2.65 -11.82
N GLY A 62 -16.66 -3.76 -11.13
CA GLY A 62 -17.39 -5.03 -11.37
C GLY A 62 -17.63 -5.46 -12.83
N ARG A 63 -16.87 -4.93 -13.77
CA ARG A 63 -16.89 -5.20 -15.20
C ARG A 63 -15.53 -5.70 -15.62
N ASP A 64 -15.50 -6.52 -16.66
CA ASP A 64 -14.33 -7.26 -17.19
C ASP A 64 -13.12 -6.40 -17.67
N TYR A 65 -13.01 -5.14 -17.26
CA TYR A 65 -11.94 -4.24 -17.66
C TYR A 65 -11.36 -3.52 -16.45
N ASP A 66 -10.09 -3.77 -16.18
CA ASP A 66 -9.26 -3.01 -15.25
C ASP A 66 -9.02 -1.60 -15.81
N GLU A 67 -9.84 -0.64 -15.45
CA GLU A 67 -9.60 0.76 -15.82
C GLU A 67 -8.56 1.37 -14.90
N THR A 68 -7.43 1.76 -15.49
CA THR A 68 -6.40 2.51 -14.77
C THR A 68 -6.72 3.99 -14.78
N MET A 69 -6.81 4.57 -13.60
CA MET A 69 -7.00 6.02 -13.44
C MET A 69 -5.72 6.78 -13.83
N LYS A 70 -5.89 7.82 -14.64
CA LYS A 70 -4.82 8.74 -15.02
C LYS A 70 -4.81 9.94 -14.10
N GLU A 71 -3.65 10.61 -14.02
CA GLU A 71 -3.52 11.82 -13.22
C GLU A 71 -4.45 12.96 -13.66
N SER A 72 -4.74 13.07 -14.97
CA SER A 72 -5.66 14.06 -15.52
C SER A 72 -7.08 13.94 -15.00
N ASP A 73 -7.53 12.71 -14.76
CA ASP A 73 -8.93 12.39 -14.51
C ASP A 73 -9.22 12.30 -13.00
N PHE A 74 -8.16 12.22 -12.18
CA PHE A 74 -8.25 11.95 -10.75
C PHE A 74 -9.10 12.97 -9.97
N LEU A 75 -8.99 14.27 -10.28
CA LEU A 75 -9.68 15.30 -9.48
C LEU A 75 -11.20 15.23 -9.64
N ASP A 76 -11.69 14.74 -10.77
CA ASP A 76 -13.13 14.57 -11.03
C ASP A 76 -13.70 13.38 -10.24
N GLU A 77 -12.83 12.42 -9.87
CA GLU A 77 -13.21 11.19 -9.15
C GLU A 77 -12.64 11.13 -7.71
N ALA A 78 -12.01 12.21 -7.24
CA ALA A 78 -11.32 12.22 -5.94
C ALA A 78 -12.23 11.93 -4.75
N ASP A 79 -13.48 12.35 -4.80
CA ASP A 79 -14.48 12.10 -3.76
C ASP A 79 -14.85 10.63 -3.67
N ASP A 80 -15.01 9.95 -4.81
CA ASP A 80 -15.34 8.53 -4.88
C ASP A 80 -14.15 7.69 -4.39
N VAL A 81 -12.93 8.07 -4.77
CA VAL A 81 -11.70 7.46 -4.27
C VAL A 81 -11.57 7.61 -2.76
N ALA A 82 -11.87 8.80 -2.23
CA ALA A 82 -11.81 9.06 -0.78
C ALA A 82 -12.84 8.21 -0.02
N GLU A 83 -14.05 8.01 -0.56
CA GLU A 83 -15.08 7.17 0.05
C GLU A 83 -14.71 5.69 -0.02
N GLU A 84 -14.16 5.21 -1.12
CA GLU A 84 -13.70 3.83 -1.28
C GLU A 84 -12.58 3.48 -0.29
N PHE A 85 -11.65 4.41 -0.03
CA PHE A 85 -10.51 4.18 0.86
C PHE A 85 -10.77 4.59 2.32
N LYS A 86 -11.98 4.97 2.65
CA LYS A 86 -12.36 5.49 3.96
C LYS A 86 -11.96 4.57 5.12
N SER A 87 -12.06 3.28 4.96
CA SER A 87 -11.72 2.30 6.00
C SER A 87 -10.27 2.39 6.47
N ILE A 88 -9.36 2.86 5.61
CA ILE A 88 -7.95 3.09 5.97
C ILE A 88 -7.83 4.20 7.04
N THR A 89 -8.74 5.17 7.06
CA THR A 89 -8.68 6.33 8.00
C THR A 89 -8.92 5.92 9.45
N TYR A 90 -9.60 4.80 9.68
CA TYR A 90 -9.86 4.28 11.04
C TYR A 90 -8.68 3.54 11.67
N MET A 91 -7.63 3.26 10.89
CA MET A 91 -6.42 2.63 11.40
C MET A 91 -5.56 3.66 12.13
N LYS A 92 -5.14 3.34 13.36
CA LYS A 92 -4.32 4.25 14.17
C LYS A 92 -2.84 4.03 13.87
N VAL A 93 -2.16 5.12 13.57
CA VAL A 93 -0.71 5.13 13.36
C VAL A 93 0.00 5.31 14.70
N ASN A 94 1.00 4.47 14.96
CA ASN A 94 1.92 4.61 16.09
C ASN A 94 3.35 4.72 15.56
N THR A 95 3.93 5.91 15.64
CA THR A 95 5.29 6.18 15.17
C THR A 95 6.37 5.75 16.16
N GLU A 96 6.04 5.54 17.44
CA GLU A 96 7.02 5.14 18.46
C GLU A 96 7.44 3.68 18.28
N ASN A 97 6.48 2.80 17.98
CA ASN A 97 6.73 1.38 17.72
C ASN A 97 6.58 0.98 16.24
N ASN A 98 6.59 1.95 15.32
CA ASN A 98 6.57 1.73 13.88
C ASN A 98 5.44 0.80 13.43
N SER A 99 4.22 1.06 13.89
CA SER A 99 3.07 0.20 13.62
C SER A 99 1.83 0.97 13.17
N VAL A 100 0.95 0.25 12.51
CA VAL A 100 -0.43 0.67 12.23
C VAL A 100 -1.34 -0.34 12.91
N SER A 101 -2.34 0.15 13.68
CA SER A 101 -3.28 -0.76 14.37
C SER A 101 -4.20 -1.45 13.38
N ASP A 102 -4.63 -2.66 13.74
CA ASP A 102 -5.70 -3.34 13.00
C ASP A 102 -7.02 -2.57 13.15
N TYR A 103 -7.86 -2.67 12.13
CA TYR A 103 -9.23 -2.15 12.15
C TYR A 103 -10.19 -3.22 11.61
N LEU A 104 -11.31 -3.41 12.28
CA LEU A 104 -12.38 -4.32 11.85
C LEU A 104 -13.58 -3.49 11.41
N GLU A 105 -13.84 -3.50 10.11
CA GLU A 105 -15.05 -2.97 9.52
C GLU A 105 -16.16 -4.02 9.56
N LYS A 106 -17.28 -3.64 10.18
CA LYS A 106 -18.46 -4.50 10.25
C LYS A 106 -19.37 -4.24 9.08
N GLY A 107 -19.53 -5.21 8.19
CA GLY A 107 -20.47 -5.16 7.09
C GLY A 107 -21.71 -5.99 7.39
N PHE A 108 -22.77 -5.79 6.61
CA PHE A 108 -24.04 -6.52 6.76
C PHE A 108 -23.88 -8.02 6.50
N ALA A 109 -23.15 -8.40 5.45
CA ALA A 109 -22.94 -9.80 5.07
C ALA A 109 -21.55 -10.31 5.48
N CYS A 110 -20.53 -9.46 5.43
CA CYS A 110 -19.14 -9.81 5.65
C CYS A 110 -18.44 -8.70 6.44
N ASN A 111 -17.56 -9.11 7.35
CA ASN A 111 -16.65 -8.16 7.99
C ASN A 111 -15.36 -8.08 7.17
N MET A 112 -14.69 -6.93 7.19
CA MET A 112 -13.37 -6.78 6.61
C MET A 112 -12.36 -6.37 7.67
N LYS A 113 -11.30 -7.15 7.85
CA LYS A 113 -10.21 -6.84 8.77
C LYS A 113 -9.07 -6.19 8.02
N TYR A 114 -8.75 -4.95 8.36
CA TYR A 114 -7.59 -4.22 7.85
C TYR A 114 -6.39 -4.42 8.78
N THR A 115 -5.24 -4.71 8.18
CA THR A 115 -3.95 -4.86 8.86
C THR A 115 -2.87 -4.06 8.16
N GLY A 116 -1.93 -3.47 8.91
CA GLY A 116 -0.82 -2.70 8.35
C GLY A 116 0.52 -3.35 8.68
N VAL A 117 1.34 -3.62 7.66
CA VAL A 117 2.67 -4.22 7.84
C VAL A 117 3.71 -3.55 6.95
N PHE A 118 4.96 -3.48 7.46
CA PHE A 118 6.11 -3.17 6.62
C PHE A 118 6.66 -4.46 6.01
N LYS A 119 6.77 -4.49 4.69
CA LYS A 119 7.39 -5.60 3.97
C LYS A 119 8.36 -5.04 2.94
N GLU A 120 9.63 -5.43 3.02
CA GLU A 120 10.69 -4.86 2.18
C GLU A 120 10.78 -3.33 2.37
N GLU A 121 10.57 -2.54 1.31
CA GLU A 121 10.56 -1.07 1.34
C GLU A 121 9.16 -0.47 1.30
N GLU A 122 8.13 -1.27 1.62
CA GLU A 122 6.72 -0.89 1.46
C GLU A 122 5.98 -0.89 2.80
N LEU A 123 5.04 0.02 2.96
CA LEU A 123 3.93 -0.10 3.89
C LEU A 123 2.76 -0.72 3.12
N ARG A 124 2.30 -1.89 3.55
CA ARG A 124 1.15 -2.60 2.97
C ARG A 124 -0.01 -2.55 3.95
N ILE A 125 -1.13 -2.05 3.48
CA ILE A 125 -2.41 -2.11 4.19
C ILE A 125 -3.27 -3.14 3.49
N THR A 126 -3.64 -4.20 4.20
CA THR A 126 -4.43 -5.29 3.63
C THR A 126 -5.77 -5.38 4.34
N GLY A 127 -6.87 -5.22 3.60
CA GLY A 127 -8.22 -5.57 4.03
C GLY A 127 -8.53 -6.99 3.59
N THR A 128 -8.83 -7.88 4.54
CA THR A 128 -9.18 -9.29 4.27
C THR A 128 -10.59 -9.55 4.78
N PHE A 129 -11.41 -10.22 3.96
CA PHE A 129 -12.71 -10.68 4.41
C PHE A 129 -12.55 -11.71 5.54
N VAL A 130 -13.21 -11.43 6.64
CA VAL A 130 -13.29 -12.34 7.78
C VAL A 130 -14.63 -13.06 7.68
N PRO A 131 -14.65 -14.40 7.76
CA PRO A 131 -15.90 -15.14 7.77
C PRO A 131 -16.83 -14.58 8.86
N GLY A 132 -17.97 -14.06 8.44
CA GLY A 132 -19.08 -13.70 9.31
C GLY A 132 -20.03 -14.90 9.46
N GLU A 133 -21.28 -14.64 9.83
CA GLU A 133 -22.30 -15.68 9.93
C GLU A 133 -22.72 -16.25 8.55
N SER A 134 -22.33 -15.60 7.43
CA SER A 134 -22.61 -16.05 6.09
C SER A 134 -21.38 -16.68 5.42
N ASN A 135 -21.54 -17.90 4.91
CA ASN A 135 -20.50 -18.74 4.29
C ASN A 135 -20.10 -18.31 2.86
N GLY A 136 -20.02 -17.04 2.54
CA GLY A 136 -19.79 -16.60 1.15
C GLY A 136 -18.77 -15.50 0.96
N CYS A 137 -18.10 -15.09 2.03
CA CYS A 137 -17.16 -13.96 1.95
C CYS A 137 -15.72 -14.46 1.75
N GLY A 138 -15.09 -14.01 0.70
CA GLY A 138 -13.69 -14.31 0.40
C GLY A 138 -13.03 -13.16 -0.33
N GLY A 139 -11.71 -13.16 -0.34
CA GLY A 139 -10.94 -12.16 -1.04
C GLY A 139 -10.20 -11.16 -0.14
N TYR A 140 -9.49 -10.25 -0.79
CA TYR A 140 -8.75 -9.18 -0.11
C TYR A 140 -8.60 -7.96 -1.01
N ILE A 141 -8.30 -6.83 -0.38
CA ILE A 141 -7.77 -5.64 -1.02
C ILE A 141 -6.45 -5.27 -0.36
N MET A 142 -5.43 -4.91 -1.13
CA MET A 142 -4.12 -4.53 -0.64
C MET A 142 -3.68 -3.21 -1.25
N TYR A 143 -3.42 -2.23 -0.40
CA TYR A 143 -2.87 -0.92 -0.76
C TYR A 143 -1.37 -0.93 -0.47
N LYS A 144 -0.54 -0.62 -1.47
CA LYS A 144 0.90 -0.63 -1.35
C LYS A 144 1.47 0.78 -1.45
N PHE A 145 2.15 1.19 -0.40
CA PHE A 145 2.78 2.52 -0.29
C PHE A 145 4.30 2.38 -0.28
N LYS A 146 4.98 3.29 -0.98
CA LYS A 146 6.45 3.36 -1.02
C LYS A 146 6.92 4.80 -1.06
N MET A 147 8.16 5.04 -0.57
CA MET A 147 8.79 6.36 -0.67
C MET A 147 9.39 6.58 -2.06
N TYR A 148 9.00 7.67 -2.71
CA TYR A 148 9.57 8.15 -3.97
C TYR A 148 10.10 9.57 -3.75
N LYS A 149 11.42 9.76 -3.84
CA LYS A 149 12.07 11.06 -3.62
C LYS A 149 11.60 11.75 -2.33
N ASN A 150 11.60 11.01 -1.23
CA ASN A 150 11.16 11.42 0.12
C ASN A 150 9.65 11.75 0.26
N LYS A 151 8.83 11.34 -0.70
CA LYS A 151 7.36 11.45 -0.63
C LYS A 151 6.74 10.06 -0.63
N LEU A 152 5.83 9.82 0.30
CA LEU A 152 5.03 8.60 0.31
C LEU A 152 4.05 8.63 -0.86
N LYS A 153 4.00 7.53 -1.60
CA LYS A 153 3.06 7.35 -2.70
C LYS A 153 2.32 6.03 -2.55
N LEU A 154 1.00 6.05 -2.69
CA LEU A 154 0.23 4.87 -3.05
C LEU A 154 0.58 4.55 -4.50
N PHE A 155 1.15 3.38 -4.76
CA PHE A 155 1.65 3.03 -6.09
C PHE A 155 0.99 1.80 -6.69
N ASP A 156 0.27 1.03 -5.88
CA ASP A 156 -0.43 -0.18 -6.33
C ASP A 156 -1.62 -0.50 -5.42
N VAL A 157 -2.71 -0.95 -6.01
CA VAL A 157 -3.89 -1.48 -5.33
C VAL A 157 -4.22 -2.82 -5.96
N GLU A 158 -4.10 -3.87 -5.17
CA GLU A 158 -4.37 -5.25 -5.59
C GLU A 158 -5.67 -5.72 -4.98
N ARG A 159 -6.55 -6.32 -5.79
CA ARG A 159 -7.82 -6.91 -5.35
C ARG A 159 -7.94 -8.35 -5.81
N LYS A 160 -8.54 -9.17 -4.96
CA LYS A 160 -8.89 -10.54 -5.29
C LYS A 160 -10.22 -10.88 -4.60
N TRP A 161 -11.18 -11.31 -5.40
CA TRP A 161 -12.52 -11.72 -4.96
C TRP A 161 -12.73 -13.22 -5.11
#